data_95161fdede5d4e98d5ff66cee51817a2
#
_entry.id   95161fdede5d4e98d5ff66cee51817a2
#
_cell.length_a   1.000
_cell.length_b   1.000
_cell.length_c   1.000
_cell.angle_alpha   90.00
_cell.angle_beta   90.00
_cell.angle_gamma   90.00
#
_symmetry.space_group_name_H-M   'P 1'
#
loop_
_entity.id
_entity.type
_entity.pdbx_description
1 polymer ?
#
loop_
_entity_poly.entity_id
_entity_poly.type
_entity_poly.pdbx_seq_one_letter_code
_entity_poly.pdbx_strand_id
1 'polypeptide(L)'
;MNVEKQYDKIYRYCYFKKYDVQIAQDITQETFLRFYKQGLNLGSDKELPYLYTIAKNLCIDHFRRRTTESLEEITEEVIDDPTEDLISNLTLRMTISKLPEDEQELIFFRYVNEISVTAICKITGLSRFAVYRKLSKSLKWLKEELLKEGFSNG
;
A
#
# COMPACT_ATOMS: atom_id res chain seq x y z
N MET A 1 -15.42 3.90 15.16
CA MET A 1 -14.23 3.65 14.32
C MET A 1 -13.27 2.71 15.05
N ASN A 2 -12.82 1.67 14.38
CA ASN A 2 -11.85 0.77 14.99
C ASN A 2 -10.43 1.25 14.64
N VAL A 3 -9.82 2.00 15.56
CA VAL A 3 -8.48 2.59 15.37
C VAL A 3 -7.43 1.52 15.10
N GLU A 4 -7.52 0.39 15.79
CA GLU A 4 -6.58 -0.70 15.62
C GLU A 4 -6.57 -1.26 14.21
N LYS A 5 -7.74 -1.51 13.63
CA LYS A 5 -7.85 -1.99 12.25
C LYS A 5 -7.33 -0.97 11.25
N GLN A 6 -7.60 0.31 11.49
CA GLN A 6 -7.11 1.35 10.62
C GLN A 6 -5.60 1.51 10.72
N TYR A 7 -5.06 1.41 11.94
CA TYR A 7 -3.61 1.43 12.13
C TYR A 7 -2.94 0.31 11.33
N ASP A 8 -3.47 -0.89 11.42
CA ASP A 8 -2.92 -2.04 10.70
C ASP A 8 -2.95 -1.82 9.19
N LYS A 9 -4.03 -1.28 8.67
CA LYS A 9 -4.16 -1.00 7.24
C LYS A 9 -3.15 0.03 6.76
N ILE A 10 -2.97 1.10 7.52
CA ILE A 10 -1.98 2.14 7.19
C ILE A 10 -0.56 1.60 7.31
N TYR A 11 -0.28 0.82 8.35
CA TYR A 11 1.02 0.19 8.52
C TYR A 11 1.36 -0.73 7.34
N ARG A 12 0.43 -1.59 6.93
CA ARG A 12 0.64 -2.47 5.78
C ARG A 12 0.92 -1.69 4.52
N TYR A 13 0.21 -0.59 4.32
CA TYR A 13 0.44 0.28 3.17
C TYR A 13 1.85 0.88 3.20
N CYS A 14 2.28 1.41 4.32
CA CYS A 14 3.61 1.99 4.47
C CYS A 14 4.69 0.94 4.27
N TYR A 15 4.50 -0.25 4.82
CA TYR A 15 5.43 -1.35 4.62
C TYR A 15 5.48 -1.77 3.16
N PHE A 16 4.33 -1.84 2.50
CA PHE A 16 4.27 -2.14 1.07
C PHE A 16 5.07 -1.14 0.24
N LYS A 17 5.02 0.15 0.61
CA LYS A 17 5.71 1.20 -0.11
C LYS A 17 7.21 1.25 0.19
N LYS A 18 7.63 0.93 1.41
CA LYS A 18 8.99 1.15 1.87
C LYS A 18 9.79 -0.12 2.13
N TYR A 19 9.12 -1.25 2.37
CA TYR A 19 9.76 -2.54 2.70
C TYR A 19 10.72 -2.46 3.90
N ASP A 20 10.43 -1.57 4.85
CA ASP A 20 11.24 -1.37 6.05
C ASP A 20 10.30 -1.19 7.24
N VAL A 21 10.44 -2.06 8.24
CA VAL A 21 9.53 -2.07 9.39
C VAL A 21 9.63 -0.79 10.19
N GLN A 22 10.84 -0.31 10.45
CA GLN A 22 11.03 0.89 11.27
C GLN A 22 10.46 2.12 10.57
N ILE A 23 10.74 2.27 9.29
CA ILE A 23 10.21 3.39 8.50
C ILE A 23 8.69 3.31 8.43
N ALA A 24 8.14 2.11 8.21
CA ALA A 24 6.69 1.93 8.15
C ALA A 24 6.03 2.30 9.48
N GLN A 25 6.62 1.91 10.61
CA GLN A 25 6.11 2.26 11.93
C GLN A 25 6.14 3.77 12.15
N ASP A 26 7.25 4.40 11.81
CA ASP A 26 7.41 5.85 12.00
C ASP A 26 6.41 6.64 11.16
N ILE A 27 6.25 6.27 9.90
CA ILE A 27 5.29 6.94 9.01
C ILE A 27 3.86 6.73 9.49
N THR A 28 3.54 5.52 9.93
CA THR A 28 2.20 5.21 10.43
C THR A 28 1.87 6.06 11.66
N GLN A 29 2.78 6.13 12.62
CA GLN A 29 2.60 6.95 13.81
C GLN A 29 2.43 8.42 13.44
N GLU A 30 3.27 8.95 12.58
CA GLU A 30 3.17 10.34 12.14
C GLU A 30 1.86 10.61 11.41
N THR A 31 1.38 9.64 10.63
CA THR A 31 0.10 9.74 9.93
C THR A 31 -1.05 9.97 10.91
N PHE A 32 -1.11 9.14 11.97
CA PHE A 32 -2.16 9.27 12.96
C PHE A 32 -2.02 10.52 13.81
N LEU A 33 -0.80 10.92 14.15
CA LEU A 33 -0.57 12.18 14.86
C LEU A 33 -1.09 13.36 14.07
N ARG A 34 -0.77 13.44 12.79
CA ARG A 34 -1.25 14.53 11.93
C ARG A 34 -2.76 14.51 11.78
N PHE A 35 -3.33 13.31 11.65
CA PHE A 35 -4.79 13.16 11.54
C PHE A 35 -5.49 13.70 12.79
N TYR A 36 -5.02 13.31 13.97
CA TYR A 36 -5.65 13.75 15.21
C TYR A 36 -5.42 15.23 15.52
N LYS A 37 -4.27 15.76 15.15
CA LYS A 37 -3.98 17.19 15.36
C LYS A 37 -4.93 18.11 14.60
N GLN A 38 -5.43 17.67 13.46
CA GLN A 38 -6.33 18.51 12.68
C GLN A 38 -7.71 18.63 13.29
N GLY A 39 -8.07 17.73 14.21
CA GLY A 39 -9.35 17.79 14.90
C GLY A 39 -10.55 17.71 13.98
N LEU A 40 -10.38 17.18 12.78
CA LEU A 40 -11.46 17.07 11.81
C LEU A 40 -12.43 15.99 12.25
N ASN A 41 -13.72 16.34 12.26
CA ASN A 41 -14.77 15.38 12.53
C ASN A 41 -15.31 14.83 11.21
N LEU A 42 -14.56 13.93 10.62
CA LEU A 42 -14.94 13.29 9.37
C LEU A 42 -15.81 12.08 9.63
N GLY A 43 -16.75 11.82 8.72
CA GLY A 43 -17.49 10.58 8.76
C GLY A 43 -16.56 9.39 8.55
N SER A 44 -16.97 8.22 9.06
CA SER A 44 -16.15 7.00 8.99
C SER A 44 -15.73 6.64 7.58
N ASP A 45 -16.54 7.01 6.59
CA ASP A 45 -16.25 6.75 5.18
C ASP A 45 -15.15 7.65 4.61
N LYS A 46 -14.84 8.77 5.27
CA LYS A 46 -13.81 9.72 4.83
C LYS A 46 -12.51 9.62 5.60
N GLU A 47 -12.53 9.00 6.78
CA GLU A 47 -11.36 8.91 7.64
C GLU A 47 -10.24 8.08 7.00
N LEU A 48 -10.56 6.90 6.53
CA LEU A 48 -9.55 6.02 5.94
C LEU A 48 -8.94 6.60 4.66
N PRO A 49 -9.72 7.13 3.70
CA PRO A 49 -9.11 7.81 2.55
C PRO A 49 -8.19 8.96 2.95
N TYR A 50 -8.56 9.73 3.96
CA TYR A 50 -7.74 10.83 4.44
C TYR A 50 -6.43 10.34 5.05
N LEU A 51 -6.50 9.28 5.86
CA LEU A 51 -5.32 8.65 6.42
C LEU A 51 -4.36 8.16 5.33
N TYR A 52 -4.89 7.51 4.30
CA TYR A 52 -4.04 7.06 3.19
C TYR A 52 -3.39 8.22 2.47
N THR A 53 -4.08 9.34 2.31
CA THR A 53 -3.51 10.52 1.68
C THR A 53 -2.31 11.06 2.48
N ILE A 54 -2.46 11.15 3.80
CA ILE A 54 -1.36 11.58 4.68
C ILE A 54 -0.18 10.61 4.57
N ALA A 55 -0.47 9.31 4.69
CA ALA A 55 0.57 8.28 4.64
C ALA A 55 1.31 8.29 3.30
N LYS A 56 0.58 8.42 2.20
CA LYS A 56 1.18 8.48 0.87
C LYS A 56 2.13 9.65 0.73
N ASN A 57 1.70 10.83 1.19
CA ASN A 57 2.54 12.03 1.13
C ASN A 57 3.79 11.88 1.97
N LEU A 58 3.67 11.28 3.16
CA LEU A 58 4.83 11.02 4.01
C LEU A 58 5.79 10.02 3.40
N CYS A 59 5.28 8.99 2.74
CA CYS A 59 6.11 8.03 2.03
C CYS A 59 6.89 8.70 0.91
N ILE A 60 6.23 9.57 0.14
CA ILE A 60 6.86 10.31 -0.94
C ILE A 60 7.96 11.24 -0.39
N ASP A 61 7.66 11.97 0.69
CA ASP A 61 8.62 12.87 1.31
C ASP A 61 9.83 12.11 1.84
N HIS A 62 9.61 10.98 2.47
CA HIS A 62 10.70 10.14 2.96
C HIS A 62 11.59 9.67 1.80
N PHE A 63 10.99 9.26 0.70
CA PHE A 63 11.74 8.83 -0.48
C PHE A 63 12.60 9.96 -1.04
N ARG A 64 12.06 11.17 -1.11
CA ARG A 64 12.81 12.34 -1.59
C ARG A 64 14.02 12.64 -0.70
N ARG A 65 13.86 12.62 0.61
CA ARG A 65 14.95 12.86 1.55
C ARG A 65 16.06 11.85 1.38
N ARG A 66 15.69 10.59 1.20
CA ARG A 66 16.66 9.51 1.07
C ARG A 66 17.46 9.60 -0.22
N THR A 67 16.85 10.04 -1.32
CA THR A 67 17.56 10.22 -2.58
C THR A 67 18.54 11.39 -2.53
N THR A 68 18.31 12.38 -1.66
CA THR A 68 19.22 13.52 -1.52
C THR A 68 20.32 13.28 -0.47
N GLU A 69 20.08 12.43 0.52
CA GLU A 69 20.99 12.27 1.66
C GLU A 69 22.00 11.17 1.55
N SER A 70 21.76 10.11 0.83
CA SER A 70 22.78 9.10 0.68
C SER A 70 22.44 7.96 -0.25
N LEU A 71 23.51 7.48 -0.77
CA LEU A 71 23.69 6.19 -1.39
C LEU A 71 24.00 5.11 -0.36
N GLU A 72 23.56 5.25 0.88
CA GLU A 72 23.82 4.23 1.86
C GLU A 72 23.03 2.97 1.56
N GLU A 73 23.70 1.86 1.76
CA GLU A 73 23.23 0.53 1.45
C GLU A 73 21.84 0.24 1.99
N ILE A 74 20.99 -0.17 1.08
CA ILE A 74 19.71 -0.77 1.45
C ILE A 74 20.02 -2.11 2.06
N THR A 75 20.05 -2.17 3.37
CA THR A 75 20.08 -3.45 4.06
C THR A 75 18.69 -4.04 3.93
N GLU A 76 18.58 -5.02 3.07
CA GLU A 76 17.35 -5.80 3.01
C GLU A 76 17.29 -6.66 4.26
N GLU A 77 16.67 -6.14 5.30
CA GLU A 77 16.33 -6.97 6.44
C GLU A 77 15.06 -7.72 6.09
N VAL A 78 15.20 -9.02 5.96
CA VAL A 78 14.04 -9.90 5.85
C VAL A 78 13.41 -9.95 7.23
N ILE A 79 12.33 -9.23 7.41
CA ILE A 79 11.63 -9.19 8.68
C ILE A 79 10.34 -9.97 8.55
N ASP A 80 10.07 -10.81 9.54
CA ASP A 80 8.83 -11.56 9.63
C ASP A 80 7.67 -10.60 9.94
N ASP A 81 6.90 -10.29 8.92
CA ASP A 81 5.72 -9.44 9.03
C ASP A 81 4.49 -10.33 9.11
N PRO A 82 3.48 -10.01 9.96
CA PRO A 82 2.23 -10.78 9.99
C PRO A 82 1.47 -10.79 8.66
N THR A 83 1.77 -9.87 7.74
CA THR A 83 1.19 -9.88 6.39
C THR A 83 2.02 -10.73 5.43
N GLU A 84 2.98 -11.46 5.95
CA GLU A 84 3.95 -12.22 5.18
C GLU A 84 3.32 -13.20 4.20
N ASP A 85 2.25 -13.86 4.59
CA ASP A 85 1.58 -14.85 3.74
C ASP A 85 1.10 -14.29 2.41
N LEU A 86 0.83 -12.98 2.35
CA LEU A 86 0.33 -12.33 1.13
C LEU A 86 1.43 -11.57 0.39
N ILE A 87 2.42 -11.05 1.11
CA ILE A 87 3.43 -10.15 0.53
C ILE A 87 4.81 -10.78 0.48
N SER A 88 5.06 -11.82 1.28
CA SER A 88 6.40 -12.39 1.43
C SER A 88 6.84 -13.29 0.30
N ASN A 89 5.92 -13.71 -0.58
CA ASN A 89 6.34 -14.48 -1.73
C ASN A 89 7.17 -13.56 -2.64
N LEU A 90 8.47 -13.80 -2.66
CA LEU A 90 9.40 -12.94 -3.39
C LEU A 90 9.04 -12.83 -4.87
N THR A 91 8.68 -13.93 -5.50
CA THR A 91 8.32 -13.94 -6.91
C THR A 91 7.08 -13.10 -7.16
N LEU A 92 6.07 -13.22 -6.31
CA LEU A 92 4.85 -12.42 -6.42
C LEU A 92 5.17 -10.92 -6.27
N ARG A 93 5.98 -10.57 -5.27
CA ARG A 93 6.39 -9.18 -5.06
C ARG A 93 7.12 -8.63 -6.27
N MET A 94 8.07 -9.39 -6.79
CA MET A 94 8.84 -8.97 -7.96
C MET A 94 7.95 -8.81 -9.18
N THR A 95 6.97 -9.70 -9.35
CA THR A 95 6.04 -9.62 -10.46
C THR A 95 5.14 -8.38 -10.34
N ILE A 96 4.61 -8.12 -9.14
CA ILE A 96 3.80 -6.94 -8.89
C ILE A 96 4.61 -5.67 -9.14
N SER A 97 5.89 -5.67 -8.78
CA SER A 97 6.75 -4.49 -8.95
C SER A 97 6.93 -4.08 -10.41
N LYS A 98 6.64 -4.96 -11.36
CA LYS A 98 6.69 -4.65 -12.78
C LYS A 98 5.48 -3.86 -13.29
N LEU A 99 4.40 -3.84 -12.51
CA LEU A 99 3.22 -3.04 -12.84
C LEU A 99 3.48 -1.55 -12.60
N PRO A 100 2.76 -0.67 -13.30
CA PRO A 100 2.78 0.76 -12.94
C PRO A 100 2.39 0.96 -11.48
N GLU A 101 2.94 1.99 -10.86
CA GLU A 101 2.75 2.21 -9.42
C GLU A 101 1.29 2.34 -9.03
N ASP A 102 0.47 3.03 -9.81
CA ASP A 102 -0.95 3.17 -9.53
C ASP A 102 -1.69 1.83 -9.54
N GLU A 103 -1.30 0.93 -10.45
CA GLU A 103 -1.89 -0.40 -10.52
C GLU A 103 -1.43 -1.28 -9.36
N GLN A 104 -0.17 -1.14 -8.94
CA GLN A 104 0.32 -1.81 -7.73
C GLN A 104 -0.51 -1.42 -6.52
N GLU A 105 -0.78 -0.13 -6.35
CA GLU A 105 -1.58 0.38 -5.24
C GLU A 105 -3.01 -0.14 -5.29
N LEU A 106 -3.63 -0.18 -6.46
CA LEU A 106 -4.99 -0.69 -6.59
C LEU A 106 -5.08 -2.15 -6.17
N ILE A 107 -4.12 -2.96 -6.59
CA ILE A 107 -4.07 -4.37 -6.18
C ILE A 107 -3.89 -4.48 -4.67
N PHE A 108 -3.01 -3.68 -4.11
CA PHE A 108 -2.79 -3.68 -2.68
C PHE A 108 -4.05 -3.29 -1.93
N PHE A 109 -4.68 -2.18 -2.29
CA PHE A 109 -5.89 -1.73 -1.61
C PHE A 109 -6.99 -2.79 -1.66
N ARG A 110 -7.20 -3.40 -2.81
CA ARG A 110 -8.34 -4.30 -2.99
C ARG A 110 -8.09 -5.67 -2.37
N TYR A 111 -6.89 -6.23 -2.53
CA TYR A 111 -6.63 -7.62 -2.18
C TYR A 111 -5.84 -7.82 -0.91
N VAL A 112 -5.00 -6.90 -0.51
CA VAL A 112 -4.27 -7.00 0.75
C VAL A 112 -5.06 -6.33 1.87
N ASN A 113 -5.47 -5.09 1.69
CA ASN A 113 -6.21 -4.35 2.70
C ASN A 113 -7.73 -4.47 2.60
N GLU A 114 -8.23 -5.18 1.60
CA GLU A 114 -9.66 -5.47 1.43
C GLU A 114 -10.53 -4.22 1.48
N ILE A 115 -10.05 -3.15 0.82
CA ILE A 115 -10.76 -1.88 0.77
C ILE A 115 -11.86 -1.97 -0.28
N SER A 116 -13.03 -1.39 0.03
CA SER A 116 -14.14 -1.35 -0.93
C SER A 116 -13.79 -0.49 -2.13
N VAL A 117 -14.39 -0.80 -3.27
CA VAL A 117 -14.17 -0.01 -4.49
C VAL A 117 -14.58 1.45 -4.27
N THR A 118 -15.66 1.68 -3.52
CA THR A 118 -16.08 3.03 -3.18
C THR A 118 -15.00 3.81 -2.44
N ALA A 119 -14.36 3.19 -1.44
CA ALA A 119 -13.26 3.81 -0.69
C ALA A 119 -12.03 3.99 -1.58
N ILE A 120 -11.72 3.04 -2.43
CA ILE A 120 -10.61 3.15 -3.37
C ILE A 120 -10.79 4.35 -4.30
N CYS A 121 -12.02 4.58 -4.78
CA CYS A 121 -12.31 5.76 -5.60
C CYS A 121 -12.02 7.05 -4.84
N LYS A 122 -12.34 7.10 -3.56
CA LYS A 122 -12.06 8.27 -2.73
C LYS A 122 -10.57 8.48 -2.50
N ILE A 123 -9.83 7.39 -2.33
CA ILE A 123 -8.37 7.45 -2.10
C ILE A 123 -7.65 7.92 -3.37
N THR A 124 -8.02 7.37 -4.52
CA THR A 124 -7.29 7.54 -5.77
C THR A 124 -7.82 8.66 -6.66
N GLY A 125 -9.07 9.05 -6.47
CA GLY A 125 -9.73 10.00 -7.37
C GLY A 125 -10.22 9.37 -8.66
N LEU A 126 -10.07 8.07 -8.82
CA LEU A 126 -10.53 7.37 -10.02
C LEU A 126 -12.02 7.07 -9.94
N SER A 127 -12.68 6.96 -11.10
CA SER A 127 -14.05 6.50 -11.18
C SER A 127 -14.13 4.99 -10.91
N ARG A 128 -15.31 4.51 -10.54
CA ARG A 128 -15.53 3.07 -10.35
C ARG A 128 -15.18 2.29 -11.62
N PHE A 129 -15.56 2.80 -12.77
CA PHE A 129 -15.25 2.18 -14.05
C PHE A 129 -13.73 2.05 -14.23
N ALA A 130 -12.99 3.12 -13.96
CA ALA A 130 -11.53 3.11 -14.10
C ALA A 130 -10.88 2.12 -13.13
N VAL A 131 -11.37 2.07 -11.88
CA VAL A 131 -10.85 1.12 -10.88
C VAL A 131 -11.05 -0.33 -11.36
N TYR A 132 -12.28 -0.67 -11.77
CA TYR A 132 -12.56 -2.04 -12.22
C TYR A 132 -11.76 -2.38 -13.47
N ARG A 133 -11.65 -1.46 -14.41
CA ARG A 133 -10.90 -1.69 -15.64
C ARG A 133 -9.42 -1.95 -15.36
N LYS A 134 -8.81 -1.12 -14.52
CA LYS A 134 -7.41 -1.27 -14.18
C LYS A 134 -7.15 -2.53 -13.38
N LEU A 135 -8.01 -2.84 -12.41
CA LEU A 135 -7.88 -4.08 -11.64
C LEU A 135 -7.99 -5.31 -12.53
N SER A 136 -8.97 -5.36 -13.41
CA SER A 136 -9.15 -6.51 -14.31
C SER A 136 -7.93 -6.70 -15.21
N LYS A 137 -7.42 -5.63 -15.76
CA LYS A 137 -6.24 -5.66 -16.63
C LYS A 137 -5.01 -6.13 -15.86
N SER A 138 -4.78 -5.56 -14.69
CA SER A 138 -3.61 -5.89 -13.88
C SER A 138 -3.64 -7.34 -13.38
N LEU A 139 -4.81 -7.80 -12.95
CA LEU A 139 -4.96 -9.19 -12.50
C LEU A 139 -4.72 -10.19 -13.62
N LYS A 140 -5.26 -9.90 -14.80
CA LYS A 140 -5.04 -10.76 -15.94
C LYS A 140 -3.56 -10.85 -16.29
N TRP A 141 -2.90 -9.71 -16.32
CA TRP A 141 -1.46 -9.67 -16.61
C TRP A 141 -0.66 -10.43 -15.54
N LEU A 142 -0.97 -10.19 -14.25
CA LEU A 142 -0.32 -10.89 -13.15
C LEU A 142 -0.46 -12.40 -13.25
N LYS A 143 -1.68 -12.85 -13.51
CA LYS A 143 -1.95 -14.27 -13.65
C LYS A 143 -1.13 -14.90 -14.78
N GLU A 144 -1.05 -14.23 -15.91
CA GLU A 144 -0.27 -14.72 -17.05
C GLU A 144 1.23 -14.77 -16.71
N GLU A 145 1.75 -13.75 -16.07
CA GLU A 145 3.16 -13.70 -15.69
C GLU A 145 3.51 -14.76 -14.64
N LEU A 146 2.66 -14.96 -13.64
CA LEU A 146 2.89 -15.97 -12.62
C LEU A 146 2.85 -17.38 -13.21
N LEU A 147 1.97 -17.64 -14.17
CA LEU A 147 1.93 -18.94 -14.86
C LEU A 147 3.21 -19.19 -15.66
N LYS A 148 3.77 -18.17 -16.29
CA LYS A 148 5.04 -18.30 -17.00
C LYS A 148 6.19 -18.67 -16.07
N GLU A 149 6.11 -18.25 -14.78
CA GLU A 149 7.14 -18.54 -13.79
C GLU A 149 6.90 -19.85 -13.04
N GLY A 150 5.90 -20.63 -13.45
CA GLY A 150 5.65 -21.96 -12.91
C GLY A 150 4.75 -22.01 -11.68
N PHE A 151 4.06 -20.93 -11.35
CA PHE A 151 3.09 -20.96 -10.26
C PHE A 151 1.86 -21.76 -10.67
N SER A 152 1.46 -22.70 -9.84
CA SER A 152 0.25 -23.47 -10.11
C SER A 152 -0.98 -22.67 -9.70
N ASN A 153 -2.03 -22.78 -10.52
CA ASN A 153 -3.36 -22.29 -10.19
C ASN A 153 -3.99 -23.25 -9.20
N GLY A 154 -3.53 -23.17 -7.98
CA GLY A 154 -4.14 -23.99 -6.94
C GLY A 154 -5.24 -23.25 -6.23
#